data_ad8d966988f50391a5a50ee86405ed0d
#
_entry.id   ad8d966988f50391a5a50ee86405ed0d
#
_cell.length_a   1.000
_cell.length_b   1.000
_cell.length_c   1.000
_cell.angle_alpha   90.00
_cell.angle_beta   90.00
_cell.angle_gamma   90.00
#
_symmetry.space_group_name_H-M   'P 1'
#
loop_
_entity.id
_entity.type
_entity.pdbx_description
1 polymer ?
#
loop_
_entity_poly.entity_id
_entity_poly.type
_entity_poly.pdbx_seq_one_letter_code
_entity_poly.pdbx_strand_id
1 'polypeptide(L)' 'MKALTARQMIKLLEAHGWYEARQHGSHKIFKNWNDPFKHTVVPFHKGKALPPGTQRAIMRDAGIEPDEL' A
#
# COMPACT_ATOMS: atom_id res chain seq x y z
N MET A 1 -14.14 -6.71 3.77
CA MET A 1 -12.86 -6.06 4.05
C MET A 1 -13.08 -4.56 4.19
N LYS A 2 -12.53 -3.96 5.22
CA LYS A 2 -12.67 -2.52 5.47
C LYS A 2 -11.98 -1.71 4.37
N ALA A 3 -12.66 -0.71 3.83
CA ALA A 3 -12.08 0.17 2.83
C ALA A 3 -11.09 1.14 3.50
N LEU A 4 -9.89 1.23 2.93
CA LEU A 4 -8.84 2.11 3.43
C LEU A 4 -8.60 3.26 2.46
N THR A 5 -8.24 4.43 3.01
CA THR A 5 -7.67 5.51 2.19
C THR A 5 -6.22 5.17 1.87
N ALA A 6 -5.66 5.86 0.88
CA ALA A 6 -4.24 5.68 0.55
C ALA A 6 -3.36 5.97 1.76
N ARG A 7 -3.67 7.00 2.55
CA ARG A 7 -2.91 7.36 3.75
C ARG A 7 -2.92 6.24 4.78
N GLN A 8 -4.09 5.64 5.00
CA GLN A 8 -4.20 4.51 5.92
C GLN A 8 -3.43 3.30 5.43
N MET A 9 -3.48 3.02 4.14
CA MET A 9 -2.72 1.93 3.54
C MET A 9 -1.21 2.16 3.68
N ILE A 10 -0.76 3.40 3.50
CA ILE A 10 0.67 3.74 3.65
C ILE A 10 1.15 3.45 5.06
N LYS A 11 0.37 3.85 6.07
CA LYS A 11 0.73 3.57 7.46
C LYS A 11 0.84 2.07 7.73
N LEU A 12 -0.07 1.31 7.16
CA LEU A 12 -0.08 -0.14 7.29
C LEU A 12 1.16 -0.75 6.63
N LEU A 13 1.50 -0.30 5.43
CA LEU A 13 2.70 -0.74 4.72
C LEU A 13 3.96 -0.43 5.52
N GLU A 14 4.07 0.79 6.05
CA GLU A 14 5.22 1.19 6.86
C GLU A 14 5.38 0.32 8.09
N ALA A 15 4.26 -0.06 8.72
CA ALA A 15 4.29 -0.96 9.87
C ALA A 15 4.77 -2.36 9.50
N HIS A 16 4.68 -2.74 8.24
CA HIS A 16 5.12 -4.05 7.74
C HIS A 16 6.46 -4.00 7.01
N GLY A 17 7.24 -2.95 7.23
CA GLY A 17 8.60 -2.89 6.69
C GLY A 17 8.70 -2.38 5.26
N TRP A 18 7.71 -1.63 4.81
CA TRP A 18 7.73 -1.01 3.48
C TRP A 18 8.05 0.47 3.60
N TYR A 19 8.64 1.04 2.56
CA TYR A 19 8.96 2.47 2.52
C TYR A 19 8.66 3.02 1.13
N GLU A 20 8.34 4.31 1.08
CA GLU A 20 8.11 4.99 -0.19
C GLU A 20 9.45 5.22 -0.87
N ALA A 21 9.66 4.56 -2.01
CA ALA A 21 10.89 4.67 -2.77
C ALA A 21 10.88 5.87 -3.71
N ARG A 22 9.71 6.13 -4.33
CA ARG A 22 9.55 7.27 -5.25
C ARG A 22 8.08 7.49 -5.56
N GLN A 23 7.78 8.59 -6.23
CA GLN A 23 6.42 8.94 -6.64
C GLN A 23 6.43 9.42 -8.09
N HIS A 24 5.47 8.92 -8.87
CA HIS A 24 5.19 9.37 -10.22
C HIS A 24 3.75 9.86 -10.28
N GLY A 25 3.56 11.18 -10.35
CA GLY A 25 2.22 11.76 -10.30
C GLY A 25 1.52 11.35 -9.01
N SER A 26 0.35 10.74 -9.14
CA SER A 26 -0.42 10.26 -7.99
C SER A 26 -0.05 8.84 -7.56
N HIS A 27 0.93 8.20 -8.19
CA HIS A 27 1.34 6.83 -7.86
C HIS A 27 2.57 6.84 -6.98
N LYS A 28 2.42 6.36 -5.75
CA LYS A 28 3.54 6.22 -4.81
C LYS A 28 4.04 4.79 -4.86
N ILE A 29 5.33 4.61 -5.13
CA ILE A 29 5.94 3.30 -5.29
C ILE A 29 6.64 2.92 -4.00
N PHE A 30 6.23 1.79 -3.42
CA PHE A 30 6.76 1.29 -2.16
C PHE A 30 7.63 0.07 -2.40
N LYS A 31 8.70 -0.02 -1.64
CA LYS A 31 9.61 -1.17 -1.64
C LYS A 31 9.73 -1.72 -0.23
N ASN A 32 10.13 -2.98 -0.14
CA ASN A 32 10.28 -3.67 1.15
C ASN A 32 11.74 -3.65 1.58
N TRP A 33 12.00 -3.30 2.85
CA TRP A 33 13.36 -3.26 3.40
C TRP A 33 14.06 -4.61 3.35
N ASN A 34 13.31 -5.71 3.50
CA ASN A 34 13.87 -7.05 3.57
C ASN A 34 13.97 -7.75 2.22
N ASP A 35 13.31 -7.21 1.19
CA ASP A 35 13.31 -7.84 -0.14
C ASP A 35 13.29 -6.76 -1.21
N PRO A 36 14.46 -6.39 -1.76
CA PRO A 36 14.56 -5.29 -2.71
C PRO A 36 13.85 -5.56 -4.05
N PHE A 37 13.48 -6.80 -4.32
CA PHE A 37 12.76 -7.14 -5.55
C PHE A 37 11.25 -6.99 -5.41
N LYS A 38 10.74 -6.86 -4.19
CA LYS A 38 9.31 -6.66 -3.97
C LYS A 38 8.96 -5.18 -4.03
N HIS A 39 7.85 -4.87 -4.70
CA HIS A 39 7.34 -3.51 -4.76
C HIS A 39 5.81 -3.56 -4.83
N THR A 40 5.19 -2.46 -4.45
CA THR A 40 3.76 -2.25 -4.65
C THR A 40 3.52 -0.77 -4.93
N VAL A 41 2.39 -0.45 -5.55
CA VAL A 41 2.05 0.91 -5.93
C VAL A 41 0.75 1.32 -5.25
N VAL A 42 0.78 2.47 -4.57
CA VAL A 42 -0.40 3.03 -3.93
C VAL A 42 -0.83 4.26 -4.72
N PRO A 43 -1.98 4.24 -5.38
CA PRO A 43 -2.52 5.44 -6.01
C PRO A 43 -2.99 6.39 -4.90
N PHE A 44 -2.42 7.59 -4.87
CA PHE A 44 -2.69 8.54 -3.80
C PHE A 44 -3.69 9.60 -4.27
N HIS A 45 -4.91 9.50 -3.76
CA HIS A 45 -5.96 10.50 -3.95
C HIS A 45 -6.47 10.87 -2.57
N LYS A 46 -6.07 12.05 -2.10
CA LYS A 46 -6.35 12.50 -0.74
C LYS A 46 -7.82 12.39 -0.38
N GLY A 47 -8.10 11.77 0.76
CA GLY A 47 -9.45 11.68 1.30
C GLY A 47 -10.34 10.64 0.65
N LYS A 48 -9.87 9.93 -0.37
CA LYS A 48 -10.66 8.91 -1.04
C LYS A 48 -10.23 7.51 -0.65
N ALA A 49 -11.21 6.62 -0.54
CA ALA A 49 -10.92 5.20 -0.30
C ALA A 49 -10.29 4.60 -1.55
N LEU A 50 -9.38 3.66 -1.34
CA LEU A 50 -8.80 2.89 -2.44
C LEU A 50 -9.89 2.01 -3.06
N PRO A 51 -9.89 1.84 -4.39
CA PRO A 51 -10.78 0.87 -5.01
C PRO A 51 -10.54 -0.52 -4.42
N PRO A 52 -11.59 -1.32 -4.19
CA PRO A 52 -11.43 -2.63 -3.51
C PRO A 52 -10.40 -3.55 -4.16
N GLY A 53 -10.39 -3.64 -5.48
CA GLY A 53 -9.42 -4.48 -6.20
C GLY A 53 -7.98 -3.99 -6.00
N THR A 54 -7.78 -2.67 -6.00
CA THR A 54 -6.48 -2.07 -5.76
C THR A 54 -6.01 -2.36 -4.34
N GLN A 55 -6.90 -2.20 -3.37
CA GLN A 55 -6.57 -2.48 -1.97
C GLN A 55 -6.16 -3.92 -1.77
N ARG A 56 -6.90 -4.87 -2.36
CA ARG A 56 -6.57 -6.30 -2.27
C ARG A 56 -5.21 -6.60 -2.91
N ALA A 57 -4.93 -5.99 -4.05
CA ALA A 57 -3.66 -6.22 -4.74
C ALA A 57 -2.48 -5.73 -3.90
N ILE A 58 -2.59 -4.56 -3.29
CA ILE A 58 -1.55 -4.01 -2.43
C ILE A 58 -1.33 -4.92 -1.22
N MET A 59 -2.40 -5.34 -0.57
CA MET A 59 -2.31 -6.20 0.60
C MET A 59 -1.70 -7.56 0.24
N ARG A 60 -2.08 -8.12 -0.91
CA ARG A 60 -1.50 -9.37 -1.39
C ARG A 60 0.00 -9.21 -1.64
N ASP A 61 0.42 -8.13 -2.31
CA ASP A 61 1.83 -7.87 -2.58
C ASP A 61 2.62 -7.72 -1.28
N ALA A 62 2.02 -7.13 -0.28
CA ALA A 62 2.67 -6.86 1.00
C ALA A 62 2.55 -8.02 2.00
N GLY A 63 1.79 -9.06 1.68
CA GLY A 63 1.57 -10.17 2.58
C GLY A 63 0.74 -9.80 3.81
N ILE A 64 -0.14 -8.81 3.68
CA ILE A 64 -0.99 -8.35 4.77
C ILE A 64 -2.35 -9.03 4.66
N GLU A 65 -2.75 -9.71 5.71
CA GLU A 65 -4.02 -10.42 5.74
C GLU A 65 -5.19 -9.46 6.02
N PRO A 66 -6.36 -9.70 5.42
CA PRO A 66 -7.52 -8.82 5.63
C PRO A 66 -7.95 -8.68 7.09
N ASP A 67 -7.70 -9.69 7.92
CA ASP A 67 -8.06 -9.66 9.33
C ASP A 67 -7.17 -8.76 10.17
N GLU A 68 -6.12 -8.20 9.61
CA GLU A 68 -5.27 -7.21 10.29
C GLU A 68 -5.92 -5.82 10.30
N LEU A 69 -7.03 -5.64 9.58
CA LEU A 69 -7.68 -4.32 9.50
C LEU A 69 -8.67 -4.06 10.66
#